data_4c3fa2e7224e896a84455f8089071ac1
#
_entry.id   4c3fa2e7224e896a84455f8089071ac1
#
_cell.length_a   1.000
_cell.length_b   1.000
_cell.length_c   1.000
_cell.angle_alpha   90.00
_cell.angle_beta   90.00
_cell.angle_gamma   90.00
#
_symmetry.space_group_name_H-M   'P 1'
#
loop_
_entity.id
_entity.type
_entity.pdbx_description
1 polymer ?
#
loop_
_entity_poly.entity_id
_entity_poly.type
_entity_poly.pdbx_seq_one_letter_code
_entity_poly.pdbx_strand_id
1 'polypeptide(L)'
;MTVGSKRVLLAASVLLAGLPALSVGQTPPPQKKLPAGPAAPQSTHYPIFILAFGNNPNWSVRIGQKGPERMDRPGYPPIPLEPAEVTHEAADSWIYHAKDSATGAAVALHLTREACTDATNDTLTTTPPLGGKYSFRASVDHAQIGSMAGCARIAAELFPKINNQPDQEEEEAKKKPPAPTITNFKAPFAVAYQNSAGSVVFGRGTAKKVVAPEGTELALSHDGKKLLYTRSDSKTSPDRTIVLYDLDSGKSVDLLHGLVRQAFWSPDDGRIVFLKALDSSWQVWSFPAGHPESALAFSPQPVNALHGWVDSHTILAADMLNAYWLSDETLPQAVSLKDIYGSTFQIMSSDTIRVSPINSDLLLVSANYLSAPAGAPVDSAGLAAGFFLYELRSKRRANLCPPNQWGRAAEWSRDSLQVFFAGMDSSHRSGIYRVFWDGTGLQRWLTGSSNYVVGQ
;
A
#
# COMPACT_ATOMS: atom_id res chain seq x y z
N MET A 1 -16.25 45.45 48.39
CA MET A 1 -15.34 46.34 47.67
C MET A 1 -15.35 45.88 46.23
N THR A 2 -16.07 46.58 45.37
CA THR A 2 -16.36 46.31 43.96
C THR A 2 -15.37 47.11 43.12
N VAL A 3 -14.64 46.42 42.24
CA VAL A 3 -13.82 47.09 41.21
C VAL A 3 -14.32 46.69 39.84
N GLY A 4 -14.88 47.66 39.14
CA GLY A 4 -15.44 47.51 37.82
C GLY A 4 -14.36 47.55 36.73
N SER A 5 -14.50 46.70 35.75
CA SER A 5 -13.66 46.68 34.56
C SER A 5 -14.38 47.40 33.41
N LYS A 6 -13.77 48.47 32.91
CA LYS A 6 -14.23 49.25 31.74
C LYS A 6 -13.82 48.57 30.46
N ARG A 7 -14.81 48.28 29.63
CA ARG A 7 -14.61 47.90 28.22
C ARG A 7 -14.39 49.16 27.38
N VAL A 8 -13.28 49.20 26.63
CA VAL A 8 -13.04 50.18 25.59
C VAL A 8 -13.42 49.57 24.27
N LEU A 9 -14.46 50.12 23.61
CA LEU A 9 -14.82 49.87 22.22
C LEU A 9 -14.00 50.82 21.33
N LEU A 10 -13.18 50.30 20.46
CA LEU A 10 -12.60 51.05 19.35
C LEU A 10 -13.44 50.76 18.07
N ALA A 11 -14.13 51.78 17.59
CA ALA A 11 -14.80 51.78 16.32
C ALA A 11 -13.80 52.24 15.23
N ALA A 12 -13.51 51.35 14.26
CA ALA A 12 -12.74 51.71 13.06
C ALA A 12 -13.71 52.00 11.93
N SER A 13 -13.80 53.26 11.53
CA SER A 13 -14.55 53.70 10.35
C SER A 13 -13.74 53.45 9.08
N VAL A 14 -14.24 52.66 8.16
CA VAL A 14 -13.64 52.47 6.84
C VAL A 14 -14.35 53.38 5.83
N LEU A 15 -13.59 54.33 5.28
CA LEU A 15 -14.00 55.16 4.15
C LEU A 15 -13.99 54.33 2.86
N LEU A 16 -15.14 54.18 2.23
CA LEU A 16 -15.27 53.73 0.85
C LEU A 16 -14.98 54.92 -0.09
N ALA A 17 -13.86 54.86 -0.80
CA ALA A 17 -13.61 55.68 -1.98
C ALA A 17 -13.98 54.89 -3.23
N GLY A 18 -15.02 55.35 -3.94
CA GLY A 18 -15.43 54.76 -5.20
C GLY A 18 -14.46 55.10 -6.34
N LEU A 19 -14.13 54.11 -7.16
CA LEU A 19 -13.48 54.28 -8.47
C LEU A 19 -14.40 53.76 -9.56
N PRO A 20 -14.49 54.43 -10.73
CA PRO A 20 -15.40 54.03 -11.78
C PRO A 20 -14.87 52.83 -12.58
N ALA A 21 -15.79 51.95 -12.92
CA ALA A 21 -15.56 50.84 -13.81
C ALA A 21 -15.34 51.32 -15.27
N LEU A 22 -14.18 51.04 -15.80
CA LEU A 22 -13.90 51.04 -17.24
C LEU A 22 -13.83 49.60 -17.72
N SER A 23 -14.94 49.13 -18.28
CA SER A 23 -14.98 47.85 -18.98
C SER A 23 -14.44 48.06 -20.41
N VAL A 24 -13.22 47.62 -20.66
CA VAL A 24 -12.72 47.42 -22.01
C VAL A 24 -12.71 45.90 -22.25
N GLY A 25 -13.71 45.45 -22.99
CA GLY A 25 -13.74 44.10 -23.50
C GLY A 25 -12.59 43.83 -24.48
N GLN A 26 -11.56 43.17 -24.03
CA GLN A 26 -10.59 42.57 -24.94
C GLN A 26 -10.91 41.07 -25.09
N THR A 27 -11.42 40.73 -26.25
CA THR A 27 -11.52 39.38 -26.74
C THR A 27 -10.09 38.80 -26.83
N PRO A 28 -9.77 37.69 -26.19
CA PRO A 28 -8.44 37.08 -26.33
C PRO A 28 -8.24 36.65 -27.80
N PRO A 29 -7.05 36.86 -28.36
CA PRO A 29 -6.76 36.45 -29.73
C PRO A 29 -6.90 34.91 -29.85
N PRO A 30 -7.35 34.41 -31.02
CA PRO A 30 -7.52 32.99 -31.25
C PRO A 30 -6.15 32.30 -31.06
N GLN A 31 -6.08 31.40 -30.09
CA GLN A 31 -4.92 30.54 -29.92
C GLN A 31 -4.75 29.68 -31.16
N LYS A 32 -3.71 29.97 -31.95
CA LYS A 32 -3.25 29.06 -33.02
C LYS A 32 -2.95 27.68 -32.37
N LYS A 33 -3.81 26.69 -32.70
CA LYS A 33 -3.48 25.29 -32.44
C LYS A 33 -2.11 25.03 -33.07
N LEU A 34 -1.12 24.83 -32.23
CA LEU A 34 0.15 24.26 -32.66
C LEU A 34 -0.15 22.94 -33.38
N PRO A 35 0.43 22.68 -34.55
CA PRO A 35 0.28 21.39 -35.20
C PRO A 35 0.73 20.31 -34.22
N ALA A 36 -0.07 19.27 -34.05
CA ALA A 36 0.29 18.11 -33.29
C ALA A 36 1.65 17.64 -33.81
N GLY A 37 2.68 17.72 -32.97
CA GLY A 37 3.99 17.18 -33.29
C GLY A 37 3.83 15.72 -33.72
N PRO A 38 4.74 15.17 -34.55
CA PRO A 38 4.68 13.79 -34.95
C PRO A 38 4.53 12.95 -33.71
N ALA A 39 3.54 12.05 -33.72
CA ALA A 39 3.32 11.10 -32.61
C ALA A 39 4.67 10.46 -32.33
N ALA A 40 5.12 10.60 -31.09
CA ALA A 40 6.36 9.95 -30.65
C ALA A 40 6.26 8.48 -31.08
N PRO A 41 7.29 7.91 -31.71
CA PRO A 41 7.24 6.52 -32.15
C PRO A 41 6.79 5.70 -30.94
N GLN A 42 5.70 4.98 -31.10
CA GLN A 42 5.25 4.03 -30.08
C GLN A 42 6.43 3.11 -29.86
N SER A 43 7.12 3.30 -28.75
CA SER A 43 8.26 2.47 -28.44
C SER A 43 7.70 1.05 -28.34
N THR A 44 8.11 0.21 -29.24
CA THR A 44 7.90 -1.26 -29.22
C THR A 44 8.58 -1.88 -28.01
N HIS A 45 9.00 -1.08 -27.05
CA HIS A 45 9.66 -1.49 -25.84
C HIS A 45 8.64 -2.06 -24.87
N TYR A 46 8.79 -3.29 -24.70
CA TYR A 46 8.10 -4.17 -23.78
C TYR A 46 8.17 -3.70 -22.34
N PRO A 47 7.33 -4.27 -21.54
CA PRO A 47 6.62 -3.63 -20.46
C PRO A 47 7.55 -3.05 -19.44
N ILE A 48 7.04 -1.99 -18.83
CA ILE A 48 7.71 -1.19 -17.81
C ILE A 48 8.19 -2.04 -16.64
N PHE A 49 7.61 -3.23 -16.48
CA PHE A 49 7.88 -4.07 -15.34
C PHE A 49 7.39 -5.51 -15.59
N ILE A 50 8.24 -6.48 -15.29
CA ILE A 50 7.89 -7.90 -15.30
C ILE A 50 8.10 -8.45 -13.89
N LEU A 51 7.12 -9.17 -13.38
CA LEU A 51 7.27 -10.03 -12.23
C LEU A 51 7.11 -11.47 -12.69
N ALA A 52 8.21 -12.21 -12.66
CA ALA A 52 8.23 -13.65 -12.82
C ALA A 52 8.37 -14.31 -11.46
N PHE A 53 7.72 -15.43 -11.26
CA PHE A 53 7.72 -16.14 -9.99
C PHE A 53 7.43 -17.62 -10.16
N GLY A 54 7.86 -18.40 -9.19
CA GLY A 54 7.56 -19.82 -9.09
C GLY A 54 7.56 -20.24 -7.63
N ASN A 55 6.95 -21.37 -7.34
CA ASN A 55 6.76 -21.83 -5.97
C ASN A 55 7.48 -23.16 -5.66
N ASN A 56 8.10 -23.79 -6.66
CA ASN A 56 8.91 -25.00 -6.45
C ASN A 56 10.22 -24.96 -7.25
N PRO A 57 11.33 -24.47 -6.65
CA PRO A 57 11.41 -23.76 -5.37
C PRO A 57 10.75 -22.39 -5.43
N ASN A 58 10.47 -21.76 -4.28
CA ASN A 58 9.97 -20.40 -4.23
C ASN A 58 11.03 -19.43 -4.76
N TRP A 59 10.67 -18.62 -5.75
CA TRP A 59 11.50 -17.55 -6.29
C TRP A 59 10.64 -16.46 -6.92
N SER A 60 11.20 -15.28 -7.00
CA SER A 60 10.67 -14.24 -7.87
C SER A 60 11.79 -13.43 -8.48
N VAL A 61 11.59 -12.97 -9.71
CA VAL A 61 12.47 -12.05 -10.41
C VAL A 61 11.67 -10.86 -10.87
N ARG A 62 12.20 -9.69 -10.55
CA ARG A 62 11.66 -8.43 -10.97
C ARG A 62 12.61 -7.78 -11.96
N ILE A 63 12.10 -7.47 -13.15
CA ILE A 63 12.80 -6.74 -14.20
C ILE A 63 11.96 -5.53 -14.61
N GLY A 64 12.57 -4.36 -14.65
CA GLY A 64 11.94 -3.11 -15.06
C GLY A 64 12.86 -2.27 -15.93
N GLN A 65 12.29 -1.34 -16.70
CA GLN A 65 13.07 -0.51 -17.61
C GLN A 65 14.02 0.49 -16.91
N LYS A 66 13.77 0.81 -15.64
CA LYS A 66 14.57 1.78 -14.88
C LYS A 66 14.46 1.48 -13.40
N GLY A 67 15.14 0.52 -12.87
CA GLY A 67 15.04 0.37 -11.46
C GLY A 67 15.84 -0.74 -10.83
N PRO A 68 15.95 -0.81 -9.54
CA PRO A 68 16.64 -1.94 -8.96
C PRO A 68 15.89 -3.20 -9.36
N GLU A 69 16.49 -3.89 -10.30
CA GLU A 69 16.09 -5.21 -10.66
C GLU A 69 16.63 -6.15 -9.61
N ARG A 70 15.85 -7.17 -9.24
CA ARG A 70 16.29 -8.10 -8.22
C ARG A 70 15.63 -9.46 -8.38
N MET A 71 16.32 -10.46 -7.84
CA MET A 71 15.81 -11.80 -7.66
C MET A 71 15.69 -12.09 -6.18
N ASP A 72 14.54 -12.59 -5.76
CA ASP A 72 14.26 -12.95 -4.39
C ASP A 72 14.03 -14.47 -4.27
N ARG A 73 14.56 -15.07 -3.20
CA ARG A 73 14.27 -16.45 -2.80
C ARG A 73 14.05 -16.48 -1.29
N PRO A 74 12.94 -17.01 -0.79
CA PRO A 74 12.70 -17.12 0.65
C PRO A 74 13.83 -17.81 1.37
N GLY A 75 14.29 -17.23 2.46
CA GLY A 75 15.42 -17.75 3.26
C GLY A 75 16.80 -17.35 2.76
N TYR A 76 16.91 -16.58 1.69
CA TYR A 76 18.17 -16.05 1.16
C TYR A 76 18.12 -14.54 1.04
N PRO A 77 19.26 -13.84 1.12
CA PRO A 77 19.30 -12.41 0.83
C PRO A 77 18.84 -12.12 -0.60
N PRO A 78 18.15 -10.98 -0.84
CA PRO A 78 17.83 -10.54 -2.18
C PRO A 78 19.10 -10.39 -3.03
N ILE A 79 19.00 -10.81 -4.28
CA ILE A 79 20.08 -10.67 -5.27
C ILE A 79 19.79 -9.44 -6.12
N PRO A 80 20.53 -8.33 -5.97
CA PRO A 80 20.37 -7.17 -6.82
C PRO A 80 20.89 -7.50 -8.23
N LEU A 81 20.12 -7.13 -9.24
CA LEU A 81 20.46 -7.35 -10.64
C LEU A 81 20.88 -6.03 -11.30
N GLU A 82 21.83 -6.09 -12.21
CA GLU A 82 22.10 -5.01 -13.16
C GLU A 82 20.91 -4.88 -14.14
N PRO A 83 20.69 -3.69 -14.74
CA PRO A 83 19.63 -3.49 -15.71
C PRO A 83 19.68 -4.53 -16.84
N ALA A 84 18.55 -5.19 -17.08
CA ALA A 84 18.49 -6.25 -18.06
C ALA A 84 18.43 -5.72 -19.50
N GLU A 85 19.12 -6.43 -20.39
CA GLU A 85 18.99 -6.28 -21.83
C GLU A 85 18.01 -7.33 -22.36
N VAL A 86 17.17 -6.93 -23.29
CA VAL A 86 16.12 -7.79 -23.88
C VAL A 86 16.53 -8.26 -25.26
N THR A 87 16.41 -9.58 -25.48
CA THR A 87 16.49 -10.17 -26.83
C THR A 87 15.17 -10.86 -27.19
N HIS A 88 14.77 -10.73 -28.44
CA HIS A 88 13.61 -11.41 -29.00
C HIS A 88 14.07 -12.72 -29.63
N GLU A 89 13.55 -13.87 -29.20
CA GLU A 89 13.84 -15.14 -29.84
C GLU A 89 12.79 -15.52 -30.88
N ALA A 90 11.53 -15.17 -30.61
CA ALA A 90 10.39 -15.40 -31.50
C ALA A 90 9.32 -14.36 -31.25
N ALA A 91 8.25 -14.34 -32.03
CA ALA A 91 7.16 -13.38 -31.91
C ALA A 91 6.54 -13.32 -30.50
N ASP A 92 6.54 -14.42 -29.78
CA ASP A 92 5.94 -14.57 -28.45
C ASP A 92 6.95 -15.05 -27.39
N SER A 93 8.25 -14.84 -27.63
CA SER A 93 9.32 -15.29 -26.73
C SER A 93 10.41 -14.24 -26.57
N TRP A 94 10.80 -13.99 -25.33
CA TRP A 94 11.79 -12.97 -24.95
C TRP A 94 12.76 -13.54 -23.93
N ILE A 95 14.01 -13.08 -23.98
CA ILE A 95 15.01 -13.32 -22.94
C ILE A 95 15.46 -11.95 -22.39
N TYR A 96 15.43 -11.82 -21.09
CA TYR A 96 16.00 -10.70 -20.34
C TYR A 96 17.32 -11.15 -19.75
N HIS A 97 18.41 -10.58 -20.25
CA HIS A 97 19.77 -10.84 -19.78
C HIS A 97 20.14 -9.82 -18.71
N ALA A 98 20.38 -10.27 -17.51
CA ALA A 98 20.86 -9.46 -16.40
C ALA A 98 22.13 -10.07 -15.78
N LYS A 99 22.71 -9.38 -14.84
CA LYS A 99 23.82 -9.89 -14.03
C LYS A 99 23.51 -9.64 -12.55
N ASP A 100 23.89 -10.58 -11.72
CA ASP A 100 23.94 -10.36 -10.27
C ASP A 100 24.99 -9.28 -9.98
N SER A 101 24.57 -8.15 -9.43
CA SER A 101 25.45 -7.00 -9.18
C SER A 101 26.55 -7.29 -8.17
N ALA A 102 26.36 -8.28 -7.30
CA ALA A 102 27.33 -8.64 -6.26
C ALA A 102 28.39 -9.63 -6.75
N THR A 103 28.00 -10.57 -7.60
CA THR A 103 28.89 -11.68 -8.02
C THR A 103 29.29 -11.60 -9.49
N GLY A 104 28.62 -10.78 -10.31
CA GLY A 104 28.78 -10.75 -11.77
C GLY A 104 28.19 -11.98 -12.48
N ALA A 105 27.50 -12.87 -11.77
CA ALA A 105 26.91 -14.08 -12.35
C ALA A 105 25.81 -13.72 -13.35
N ALA A 106 25.79 -14.40 -14.50
CA ALA A 106 24.76 -14.21 -15.50
C ALA A 106 23.40 -14.71 -15.00
N VAL A 107 22.36 -13.93 -15.29
CA VAL A 107 20.97 -14.24 -15.00
C VAL A 107 20.18 -14.04 -16.30
N ALA A 108 19.43 -15.07 -16.73
CA ALA A 108 18.56 -14.98 -17.88
C ALA A 108 17.12 -15.31 -17.47
N LEU A 109 16.20 -14.39 -17.73
CA LEU A 109 14.76 -14.63 -17.55
C LEU A 109 14.12 -14.85 -18.92
N HIS A 110 13.66 -16.05 -19.16
CA HIS A 110 12.94 -16.44 -20.37
C HIS A 110 11.44 -16.26 -20.13
N LEU A 111 10.78 -15.60 -21.07
CA LEU A 111 9.33 -15.41 -21.08
C LEU A 111 8.76 -15.92 -22.39
N THR A 112 7.71 -16.72 -22.29
CA THR A 112 6.93 -17.14 -23.46
C THR A 112 5.48 -16.76 -23.23
N ARG A 113 4.85 -16.14 -24.23
CA ARG A 113 3.42 -15.80 -24.18
C ARG A 113 2.61 -17.09 -24.31
N GLU A 114 2.36 -17.69 -23.18
CA GLU A 114 1.64 -18.94 -23.05
C GLU A 114 0.86 -18.91 -21.74
N ALA A 115 -0.38 -19.37 -21.78
CA ALA A 115 -1.17 -19.48 -20.56
C ALA A 115 -0.44 -20.35 -19.54
N CYS A 116 -0.09 -19.75 -18.43
CA CYS A 116 0.60 -20.41 -17.33
C CYS A 116 -0.37 -20.52 -16.14
N THR A 117 -0.54 -21.73 -15.65
CA THR A 117 -1.24 -21.96 -14.39
C THR A 117 -0.20 -22.28 -13.35
N ASP A 118 -0.17 -21.54 -12.27
CA ASP A 118 0.66 -21.89 -11.13
C ASP A 118 0.07 -23.12 -10.47
N ALA A 119 0.60 -24.27 -10.86
CA ALA A 119 0.17 -25.58 -10.38
C ALA A 119 0.83 -25.91 -9.04
N THR A 120 0.95 -24.97 -8.13
CA THR A 120 1.53 -25.28 -6.84
C THR A 120 0.60 -26.08 -5.98
N ASN A 121 0.83 -27.35 -6.00
CA ASN A 121 0.49 -28.28 -4.94
C ASN A 121 1.47 -28.16 -3.77
N ASP A 122 2.14 -27.03 -3.61
CA ASP A 122 3.09 -26.90 -2.52
C ASP A 122 2.33 -26.72 -1.22
N THR A 123 2.38 -27.76 -0.42
CA THR A 123 1.82 -27.81 0.93
C THR A 123 2.51 -26.87 1.92
N LEU A 124 3.65 -26.27 1.54
CA LEU A 124 4.38 -25.29 2.32
C LEU A 124 3.90 -23.86 2.06
N THR A 125 3.37 -23.59 0.91
CA THR A 125 2.66 -22.36 0.65
C THR A 125 1.21 -22.57 1.01
N THR A 126 0.90 -22.19 2.15
CA THR A 126 -0.45 -22.04 2.68
C THR A 126 -1.27 -20.96 1.93
N THR A 127 -0.76 -20.37 0.91
CA THR A 127 -1.51 -19.64 -0.08
C THR A 127 -2.26 -20.65 -0.91
N PRO A 128 -3.59 -20.59 -1.00
CA PRO A 128 -4.28 -21.40 -2.01
C PRO A 128 -3.58 -21.10 -3.33
N PRO A 129 -3.36 -22.12 -4.15
CA PRO A 129 -2.73 -21.93 -5.43
C PRO A 129 -3.44 -20.72 -6.03
N LEU A 130 -2.64 -19.80 -6.50
CA LEU A 130 -3.14 -18.59 -7.11
C LEU A 130 -3.96 -18.94 -8.34
N GLY A 131 -4.66 -20.01 -8.47
CA GLY A 131 -5.50 -20.48 -9.56
C GLY A 131 -5.68 -19.52 -10.75
N GLY A 132 -4.83 -18.49 -10.77
CA GLY A 132 -4.72 -17.45 -11.75
C GLY A 132 -4.11 -18.03 -13.02
N LYS A 133 -4.78 -17.79 -14.11
CA LYS A 133 -4.19 -17.96 -15.44
C LYS A 133 -3.30 -16.75 -15.66
N TYR A 134 -2.01 -16.97 -15.78
CA TYR A 134 -1.03 -15.95 -16.13
C TYR A 134 -0.79 -15.97 -17.61
N SER A 135 -0.49 -14.81 -18.20
CA SER A 135 -0.34 -14.68 -19.65
C SER A 135 1.01 -15.18 -20.16
N PHE A 136 1.95 -15.47 -19.25
CA PHE A 136 3.30 -15.88 -19.61
C PHE A 136 3.78 -17.06 -18.77
N ARG A 137 4.41 -18.01 -19.42
CA ARG A 137 5.32 -18.96 -18.80
C ARG A 137 6.67 -18.27 -18.60
N ALA A 138 7.29 -18.50 -17.48
CA ALA A 138 8.61 -17.96 -17.15
C ALA A 138 9.58 -19.06 -16.73
N SER A 139 10.85 -18.88 -17.04
CA SER A 139 11.94 -19.59 -16.38
C SER A 139 13.10 -18.62 -16.17
N VAL A 140 13.80 -18.78 -15.05
CA VAL A 140 15.00 -18.03 -14.74
C VAL A 140 16.18 -18.96 -14.64
N ASP A 141 17.25 -18.63 -15.36
CA ASP A 141 18.53 -19.31 -15.27
C ASP A 141 19.53 -18.40 -14.58
N HIS A 142 20.09 -18.86 -13.45
CA HIS A 142 21.14 -18.16 -12.74
C HIS A 142 22.39 -19.04 -12.71
N ALA A 143 23.52 -18.51 -13.17
CA ALA A 143 24.75 -19.30 -13.37
C ALA A 143 25.23 -20.07 -12.13
N GLN A 144 24.94 -19.57 -10.91
CA GLN A 144 25.35 -20.21 -9.66
C GLN A 144 24.21 -20.97 -8.97
N ILE A 145 22.95 -20.71 -9.31
CA ILE A 145 21.78 -21.22 -8.59
C ILE A 145 21.08 -22.31 -9.40
N GLY A 146 21.21 -22.26 -10.72
CA GLY A 146 20.51 -23.16 -11.65
C GLY A 146 19.22 -22.56 -12.20
N SER A 147 18.45 -23.41 -12.86
CA SER A 147 17.22 -23.05 -13.55
C SER A 147 15.98 -23.24 -12.68
N MET A 148 15.05 -22.31 -12.73
CA MET A 148 13.77 -22.38 -12.02
C MET A 148 12.65 -21.97 -12.96
N ALA A 149 11.53 -22.68 -12.91
CA ALA A 149 10.38 -22.44 -13.77
C ALA A 149 9.19 -21.90 -12.98
N GLY A 150 8.31 -21.18 -13.67
CA GLY A 150 7.11 -20.60 -13.08
C GLY A 150 6.30 -19.81 -14.11
N CYS A 151 5.57 -18.84 -13.63
CA CYS A 151 4.75 -17.93 -14.42
C CYS A 151 5.26 -16.50 -14.36
N ALA A 152 4.80 -15.65 -15.28
CA ALA A 152 5.10 -14.22 -15.19
C ALA A 152 3.89 -13.36 -15.56
N ARG A 153 3.97 -12.13 -15.09
CA ARG A 153 3.03 -11.04 -15.39
C ARG A 153 3.77 -9.82 -15.86
N ILE A 154 3.11 -9.07 -16.67
CA ILE A 154 3.60 -7.81 -17.21
C ILE A 154 2.87 -6.66 -16.52
N ALA A 155 3.60 -5.69 -15.99
CA ALA A 155 3.02 -4.53 -15.31
C ALA A 155 2.08 -3.70 -16.20
N ALA A 156 2.27 -3.72 -17.51
CA ALA A 156 1.33 -3.10 -18.45
C ALA A 156 -0.07 -3.74 -18.41
N GLU A 157 -0.18 -4.98 -17.97
CA GLU A 157 -1.46 -5.66 -17.76
C GLU A 157 -2.10 -5.28 -16.43
N LEU A 158 -1.29 -4.84 -15.45
CA LEU A 158 -1.75 -4.29 -14.18
C LEU A 158 -2.33 -2.89 -14.31
N PHE A 159 -1.85 -2.14 -15.25
CA PHE A 159 -2.33 -0.82 -15.56
C PHE A 159 -3.21 -0.94 -16.80
N PRO A 160 -4.48 -1.38 -16.66
CA PRO A 160 -5.41 -1.28 -17.76
C PRO A 160 -5.28 0.15 -18.25
N LYS A 161 -5.13 0.33 -19.55
CA LYS A 161 -5.03 1.65 -20.15
C LYS A 161 -6.08 2.51 -19.48
N ILE A 162 -5.66 3.57 -18.79
CA ILE A 162 -6.56 4.67 -18.45
C ILE A 162 -6.82 5.35 -19.79
N ASN A 163 -7.53 4.67 -20.64
CA ASN A 163 -8.15 5.25 -21.80
C ASN A 163 -9.32 6.02 -21.21
N ASN A 164 -9.24 7.33 -21.30
CA ASN A 164 -10.39 8.22 -21.16
C ASN A 164 -11.43 7.95 -22.28
N GLN A 165 -11.66 6.70 -22.62
CA GLN A 165 -12.70 6.26 -23.52
C GLN A 165 -13.79 5.59 -22.69
N PRO A 166 -14.95 6.26 -22.53
CA PRO A 166 -16.06 5.74 -21.73
C PRO A 166 -16.69 4.46 -22.26
N ASP A 167 -16.37 4.06 -23.47
CA ASP A 167 -17.18 3.09 -24.21
C ASP A 167 -16.84 1.62 -23.99
N GLN A 168 -15.71 1.28 -23.37
CA GLN A 168 -15.37 -0.12 -23.07
C GLN A 168 -15.65 -0.55 -21.63
N GLU A 169 -15.71 0.37 -20.69
CA GLU A 169 -16.06 0.06 -19.31
C GLU A 169 -17.55 -0.29 -19.14
N GLU A 170 -18.43 0.21 -20.00
CA GLU A 170 -19.86 -0.10 -19.92
C GLU A 170 -20.22 -1.55 -20.36
N GLU A 171 -19.45 -2.18 -21.23
CA GLU A 171 -19.73 -3.55 -21.64
C GLU A 171 -19.16 -4.60 -20.66
N GLU A 172 -18.02 -4.33 -20.03
CA GLU A 172 -17.49 -5.20 -18.99
C GLU A 172 -18.24 -5.06 -17.64
N ALA A 173 -18.74 -3.87 -17.32
CA ALA A 173 -19.58 -3.65 -16.14
C ALA A 173 -20.94 -4.38 -16.20
N LYS A 174 -21.38 -4.77 -17.40
CA LYS A 174 -22.64 -5.56 -17.58
C LYS A 174 -22.46 -7.05 -17.22
N LYS A 175 -21.24 -7.57 -17.15
CA LYS A 175 -20.98 -8.87 -16.53
C LYS A 175 -20.87 -8.67 -15.03
N LYS A 176 -21.98 -8.90 -14.33
CA LYS A 176 -22.01 -8.91 -12.87
C LYS A 176 -20.82 -9.73 -12.36
N PRO A 177 -19.83 -9.13 -11.68
CA PRO A 177 -18.70 -9.89 -11.18
C PRO A 177 -19.24 -10.99 -10.26
N PRO A 178 -18.64 -12.18 -10.29
CA PRO A 178 -19.07 -13.26 -9.40
C PRO A 178 -19.03 -12.76 -7.96
N ALA A 179 -20.10 -13.06 -7.21
CA ALA A 179 -20.18 -12.65 -5.82
C ALA A 179 -18.94 -13.17 -5.07
N PRO A 180 -18.31 -12.33 -4.24
CA PRO A 180 -17.11 -12.75 -3.51
C PRO A 180 -17.39 -13.99 -2.67
N THR A 181 -16.59 -15.02 -2.86
CA THR A 181 -16.73 -16.27 -2.13
C THR A 181 -16.26 -16.07 -0.69
N ILE A 182 -17.10 -16.44 0.28
CA ILE A 182 -16.67 -16.48 1.68
C ILE A 182 -15.82 -17.74 1.84
N THR A 183 -14.53 -17.56 2.08
CA THR A 183 -13.67 -18.69 2.44
C THR A 183 -13.73 -18.91 3.94
N ASN A 184 -13.86 -20.15 4.37
CA ASN A 184 -13.60 -20.51 5.75
C ASN A 184 -12.16 -20.13 6.08
N PHE A 185 -11.95 -19.54 7.27
CA PHE A 185 -10.65 -19.11 7.73
C PHE A 185 -9.71 -20.30 7.88
N LYS A 186 -9.07 -20.69 6.83
CA LYS A 186 -7.82 -21.47 6.84
C LYS A 186 -6.72 -20.52 6.40
N ALA A 187 -6.42 -19.56 7.25
CA ALA A 187 -5.40 -18.62 6.89
C ALA A 187 -4.04 -19.28 7.00
N PRO A 188 -3.27 -19.25 5.96
CA PRO A 188 -1.84 -19.53 6.02
C PRO A 188 -1.09 -18.44 6.80
N PHE A 189 -1.64 -17.24 6.83
CA PHE A 189 -1.05 -16.09 7.50
C PHE A 189 -1.62 -15.93 8.90
N ALA A 190 -0.80 -15.43 9.80
CA ALA A 190 -1.29 -14.85 11.03
C ALA A 190 -2.09 -13.59 10.70
N VAL A 191 -3.15 -13.33 11.43
CA VAL A 191 -3.94 -12.10 11.32
C VAL A 191 -4.32 -11.62 12.71
N ALA A 192 -4.17 -10.33 12.96
CA ALA A 192 -4.82 -9.69 14.09
C ALA A 192 -5.88 -8.73 13.56
N TYR A 193 -7.04 -8.71 14.18
CA TYR A 193 -8.15 -7.87 13.76
C TYR A 193 -9.03 -7.47 14.92
N GLN A 194 -9.72 -6.35 14.76
CA GLN A 194 -10.74 -5.92 15.69
C GLN A 194 -12.09 -6.51 15.25
N ASN A 195 -12.74 -7.24 16.13
CA ASN A 195 -14.07 -7.78 15.85
C ASN A 195 -15.17 -6.72 16.04
N SER A 196 -16.41 -7.09 15.76
CA SER A 196 -17.57 -6.17 15.90
C SER A 196 -17.82 -5.68 17.32
N ALA A 197 -17.30 -6.36 18.34
CA ALA A 197 -17.37 -5.94 19.75
C ALA A 197 -16.21 -4.99 20.14
N GLY A 198 -15.30 -4.69 19.22
CA GLY A 198 -14.11 -3.85 19.48
C GLY A 198 -12.92 -4.61 20.03
N SER A 199 -13.06 -5.92 20.30
CA SER A 199 -11.97 -6.72 20.86
C SER A 199 -10.92 -7.07 19.80
N VAL A 200 -9.65 -7.09 20.19
CA VAL A 200 -8.54 -7.54 19.35
C VAL A 200 -8.48 -9.06 19.38
N VAL A 201 -8.57 -9.64 18.20
CA VAL A 201 -8.52 -11.09 17.99
C VAL A 201 -7.28 -11.43 17.16
N PHE A 202 -6.53 -12.41 17.60
CA PHE A 202 -5.45 -13.00 16.81
C PHE A 202 -5.89 -14.37 16.29
N GLY A 203 -5.58 -14.63 15.03
CA GLY A 203 -5.86 -15.90 14.37
C GLY A 203 -4.65 -16.43 13.60
N ARG A 204 -4.43 -17.75 13.69
CA ARG A 204 -3.44 -18.47 12.88
C ARG A 204 -4.06 -19.80 12.47
N GLY A 205 -4.16 -20.04 11.16
CA GLY A 205 -4.88 -21.20 10.66
C GLY A 205 -6.36 -21.18 11.06
N THR A 206 -6.84 -22.20 11.77
CA THR A 206 -8.20 -22.28 12.31
C THR A 206 -8.32 -21.75 13.73
N ALA A 207 -7.19 -21.58 14.43
CA ALA A 207 -7.18 -21.12 15.82
C ALA A 207 -7.44 -19.60 15.90
N LYS A 208 -8.27 -19.19 16.85
CA LYS A 208 -8.54 -17.80 17.17
C LYS A 208 -8.44 -17.58 18.67
N LYS A 209 -7.88 -16.46 19.08
CA LYS A 209 -7.72 -16.07 20.47
C LYS A 209 -8.05 -14.58 20.62
N VAL A 210 -8.85 -14.24 21.61
CA VAL A 210 -9.02 -12.84 22.04
C VAL A 210 -7.75 -12.44 22.79
N VAL A 211 -7.11 -11.37 22.31
CA VAL A 211 -5.85 -10.84 22.83
C VAL A 211 -6.12 -9.72 23.82
N ALA A 212 -7.06 -8.85 23.47
CA ALA A 212 -7.43 -7.70 24.30
C ALA A 212 -8.92 -7.39 24.15
N PRO A 213 -9.57 -6.85 25.18
CA PRO A 213 -10.98 -6.45 25.11
C PRO A 213 -11.22 -5.28 24.15
N GLU A 214 -10.22 -4.43 23.96
CA GLU A 214 -10.22 -3.30 23.04
C GLU A 214 -8.82 -3.02 22.52
N GLY A 215 -8.71 -2.40 21.37
CA GLY A 215 -7.45 -1.96 20.78
C GLY A 215 -7.60 -1.60 19.31
N THR A 216 -6.74 -0.68 18.86
CA THR A 216 -6.69 -0.18 17.49
C THR A 216 -5.24 -0.16 17.00
N GLU A 217 -5.02 0.22 15.75
CA GLU A 217 -3.68 0.44 15.18
C GLU A 217 -2.76 -0.76 15.39
N LEU A 218 -3.20 -1.91 14.88
CA LEU A 218 -2.55 -3.19 15.08
C LEU A 218 -1.29 -3.32 14.23
N ALA A 219 -0.21 -3.89 14.78
CA ALA A 219 1.00 -4.23 14.03
C ALA A 219 1.61 -5.54 14.53
N LEU A 220 1.70 -6.54 13.67
CA LEU A 220 2.37 -7.81 13.97
C LEU A 220 3.87 -7.71 13.70
N SER A 221 4.67 -8.34 14.57
CA SER A 221 6.10 -8.53 14.29
C SER A 221 6.30 -9.44 13.09
N HIS A 222 7.43 -9.29 12.40
CA HIS A 222 7.75 -10.08 11.20
C HIS A 222 7.98 -11.56 11.54
N ASP A 223 8.44 -11.86 12.77
CA ASP A 223 8.56 -13.23 13.27
C ASP A 223 7.18 -13.83 13.67
N GLY A 224 6.12 -13.03 13.65
CA GLY A 224 4.76 -13.44 13.97
C GLY A 224 4.51 -13.83 15.42
N LYS A 225 5.39 -13.41 16.36
CA LYS A 225 5.28 -13.76 17.78
C LYS A 225 4.77 -12.64 18.67
N LYS A 226 4.77 -11.42 18.18
CA LYS A 226 4.40 -10.25 18.96
C LYS A 226 3.39 -9.40 18.23
N LEU A 227 2.48 -8.79 18.96
CA LEU A 227 1.48 -7.87 18.45
C LEU A 227 1.58 -6.54 19.21
N LEU A 228 1.73 -5.45 18.46
CA LEU A 228 1.51 -4.11 18.98
C LEU A 228 0.06 -3.71 18.74
N TYR A 229 -0.52 -3.02 19.68
CA TYR A 229 -1.80 -2.33 19.52
C TYR A 229 -1.84 -1.07 20.38
N THR A 230 -2.70 -0.15 20.00
CA THR A 230 -2.94 1.07 20.74
C THR A 230 -4.25 0.95 21.52
N ARG A 231 -4.23 1.21 22.81
CA ARG A 231 -5.39 1.25 23.71
C ARG A 231 -5.65 2.68 24.14
N SER A 232 -6.92 3.11 24.16
CA SER A 232 -7.33 4.37 24.77
C SER A 232 -7.30 4.25 26.28
N ASP A 233 -6.72 5.22 26.97
CA ASP A 233 -6.63 5.18 28.44
C ASP A 233 -7.96 5.53 29.09
N SER A 234 -8.75 6.39 28.45
CA SER A 234 -10.12 6.67 28.82
C SER A 234 -10.92 7.19 27.60
N LYS A 235 -12.25 7.22 27.73
CA LYS A 235 -13.12 7.78 26.67
C LYS A 235 -13.00 9.29 26.51
N THR A 236 -12.45 9.98 27.52
CA THR A 236 -12.37 11.44 27.58
C THR A 236 -10.96 11.99 27.42
N SER A 237 -9.94 11.15 27.56
CA SER A 237 -8.54 11.54 27.32
C SER A 237 -8.11 11.24 25.90
N PRO A 238 -7.35 12.13 25.24
CA PRO A 238 -6.66 11.83 24.00
C PRO A 238 -5.46 10.90 24.18
N ASP A 239 -5.04 10.68 25.43
CA ASP A 239 -3.91 9.82 25.75
C ASP A 239 -4.19 8.37 25.43
N ARG A 240 -3.17 7.71 24.98
CA ARG A 240 -3.19 6.30 24.58
C ARG A 240 -1.99 5.57 25.12
N THR A 241 -2.13 4.27 25.20
CA THR A 241 -1.02 3.38 25.57
C THR A 241 -0.70 2.47 24.37
N ILE A 242 0.58 2.43 23.95
CA ILE A 242 1.09 1.43 23.04
C ILE A 242 1.39 0.19 23.87
N VAL A 243 0.73 -0.91 23.54
CA VAL A 243 0.83 -2.19 24.25
C VAL A 243 1.50 -3.21 23.38
N LEU A 244 2.44 -3.94 23.95
CA LEU A 244 3.04 -5.13 23.38
C LEU A 244 2.36 -6.36 23.97
N TYR A 245 1.87 -7.25 23.12
CA TYR A 245 1.36 -8.55 23.50
C TYR A 245 2.25 -9.64 22.91
N ASP A 246 2.74 -10.51 23.77
CA ASP A 246 3.49 -11.70 23.39
C ASP A 246 2.51 -12.85 23.11
N LEU A 247 2.48 -13.32 21.87
CA LEU A 247 1.51 -14.29 21.38
C LEU A 247 1.75 -15.69 21.93
N ASP A 248 2.99 -16.03 22.26
CA ASP A 248 3.36 -17.33 22.79
C ASP A 248 3.04 -17.42 24.29
N SER A 249 3.48 -16.45 25.08
CA SER A 249 3.24 -16.44 26.52
C SER A 249 1.86 -15.93 26.93
N GLY A 250 1.20 -15.19 26.05
CA GLY A 250 -0.09 -14.55 26.31
C GLY A 250 -0.02 -13.36 27.28
N LYS A 251 1.16 -12.78 27.48
CA LYS A 251 1.37 -11.63 28.36
C LYS A 251 1.38 -10.33 27.58
N SER A 252 0.87 -9.27 28.21
CA SER A 252 0.95 -7.90 27.69
C SER A 252 1.83 -7.02 28.56
N VAL A 253 2.49 -6.06 27.93
CA VAL A 253 3.30 -5.02 28.58
C VAL A 253 2.94 -3.67 27.97
N ASP A 254 2.67 -2.71 28.82
CA ASP A 254 2.48 -1.32 28.39
C ASP A 254 3.86 -0.71 28.10
N LEU A 255 4.10 -0.31 26.85
CA LEU A 255 5.40 0.22 26.42
C LEU A 255 5.48 1.73 26.63
N LEU A 256 4.50 2.46 26.13
CA LEU A 256 4.49 3.91 26.13
C LEU A 256 3.09 4.43 26.43
N HIS A 257 3.02 5.53 27.21
CA HIS A 257 1.78 6.21 27.54
C HIS A 257 1.86 7.69 27.15
N GLY A 258 0.72 8.29 26.78
CA GLY A 258 0.57 9.70 26.45
C GLY A 258 -0.05 9.93 25.07
N LEU A 259 0.26 11.07 24.45
CA LEU A 259 -0.18 11.39 23.10
C LEU A 259 0.66 10.62 22.07
N VAL A 260 0.39 9.32 21.96
CA VAL A 260 1.10 8.38 21.06
C VAL A 260 0.13 7.61 20.18
N ARG A 261 0.55 7.21 18.99
CA ARG A 261 -0.25 6.40 18.03
C ARG A 261 0.58 5.76 16.94
N GLN A 262 -0.04 4.85 16.18
CA GLN A 262 0.50 4.27 14.94
C GLN A 262 1.90 3.66 15.12
N ALA A 263 2.01 2.64 15.96
CA ALA A 263 3.28 1.94 16.16
C ALA A 263 3.50 0.84 15.11
N PHE A 264 4.73 0.73 14.57
CA PHE A 264 5.13 -0.30 13.60
C PHE A 264 6.49 -0.90 13.96
N TRP A 265 6.62 -2.21 13.68
CA TRP A 265 7.87 -2.92 13.76
C TRP A 265 8.79 -2.60 12.58
N SER A 266 10.09 -2.49 12.84
CA SER A 266 11.10 -2.52 11.76
C SER A 266 11.12 -3.91 11.09
N PRO A 267 11.60 -4.02 9.84
CA PRO A 267 11.64 -5.30 9.12
C PRO A 267 12.42 -6.42 9.81
N ASP A 268 13.35 -6.06 10.69
CA ASP A 268 14.17 -6.98 11.49
C ASP A 268 13.62 -7.23 12.91
N ASP A 269 12.46 -6.65 13.23
CA ASP A 269 11.83 -6.64 14.57
C ASP A 269 12.71 -6.02 15.68
N GLY A 270 13.80 -5.38 15.31
CA GLY A 270 14.76 -4.79 16.24
C GLY A 270 14.35 -3.42 16.80
N ARG A 271 13.45 -2.71 16.11
CA ARG A 271 13.02 -1.35 16.47
C ARG A 271 11.51 -1.20 16.34
N ILE A 272 10.97 -0.29 17.12
CA ILE A 272 9.57 0.16 17.01
C ILE A 272 9.59 1.65 16.69
N VAL A 273 8.82 2.04 15.67
CA VAL A 273 8.56 3.42 15.31
C VAL A 273 7.12 3.79 15.65
N PHE A 274 6.87 5.03 16.06
CA PHE A 274 5.54 5.50 16.42
C PHE A 274 5.41 7.01 16.24
N LEU A 275 4.18 7.52 16.25
CA LEU A 275 3.91 8.95 16.32
C LEU A 275 3.76 9.40 17.76
N LYS A 276 4.41 10.50 18.09
CA LYS A 276 4.28 11.22 19.34
C LYS A 276 3.90 12.67 19.07
N ALA A 277 2.90 13.17 19.77
CA ALA A 277 2.59 14.59 19.68
C ALA A 277 3.56 15.41 20.53
N LEU A 278 4.07 16.47 19.93
CA LEU A 278 4.85 17.51 20.57
C LEU A 278 4.20 18.85 20.24
N ASP A 279 3.80 19.59 21.26
CA ASP A 279 3.08 20.84 21.12
C ASP A 279 1.82 20.70 20.22
N SER A 280 1.86 21.24 19.01
CA SER A 280 0.74 21.22 18.06
C SER A 280 0.96 20.27 16.87
N SER A 281 2.04 19.48 16.87
CA SER A 281 2.42 18.62 15.74
C SER A 281 2.72 17.20 16.16
N TRP A 282 2.58 16.27 15.21
CA TRP A 282 3.02 14.89 15.37
C TRP A 282 4.42 14.74 14.78
N GLN A 283 5.25 13.96 15.45
CA GLN A 283 6.60 13.62 15.00
C GLN A 283 6.82 12.11 15.07
N VAL A 284 7.74 11.64 14.25
CA VAL A 284 8.16 10.23 14.25
C VAL A 284 9.23 10.02 15.31
N TRP A 285 8.98 9.07 16.20
CA TRP A 285 9.89 8.63 17.25
C TRP A 285 10.17 7.14 17.09
N SER A 286 11.29 6.68 17.60
CA SER A 286 11.65 5.26 17.59
C SER A 286 12.40 4.86 18.86
N PHE A 287 12.35 3.56 19.17
CA PHE A 287 13.15 2.95 20.22
C PHE A 287 13.52 1.49 19.83
N PRO A 288 14.64 0.95 20.34
CA PRO A 288 14.97 -0.46 20.21
C PRO A 288 13.89 -1.33 20.87
N ALA A 289 13.50 -2.40 20.24
CA ALA A 289 12.49 -3.32 20.79
C ALA A 289 12.93 -3.81 22.19
N GLY A 290 12.03 -3.63 23.18
CA GLY A 290 12.32 -3.96 24.57
C GLY A 290 12.88 -2.81 25.43
N HIS A 291 13.23 -1.66 24.83
CA HIS A 291 13.79 -0.50 25.53
C HIS A 291 13.00 0.79 25.26
N PRO A 292 11.71 0.85 25.63
CA PRO A 292 10.87 2.04 25.36
C PRO A 292 11.36 3.31 26.07
N GLU A 293 12.11 3.17 27.18
CA GLU A 293 12.72 4.27 27.92
C GLU A 293 13.79 5.03 27.12
N SER A 294 14.32 4.40 26.07
CA SER A 294 15.32 5.00 25.17
C SER A 294 14.72 5.66 23.93
N ALA A 295 13.41 5.95 23.95
CA ALA A 295 12.74 6.55 22.80
C ALA A 295 13.32 7.91 22.42
N LEU A 296 13.69 8.08 21.16
CA LEU A 296 14.26 9.28 20.57
C LEU A 296 13.49 9.71 19.33
N ALA A 297 13.53 11.01 19.02
CA ALA A 297 12.99 11.51 17.77
C ALA A 297 13.75 10.86 16.60
N PHE A 298 13.00 10.23 15.69
CA PHE A 298 13.57 9.64 14.46
C PHE A 298 13.81 10.73 13.41
N SER A 299 12.89 11.69 13.33
CA SER A 299 12.98 12.82 12.41
C SER A 299 12.32 14.05 13.03
N PRO A 300 12.91 15.25 12.84
CA PRO A 300 12.27 16.49 13.25
C PRO A 300 11.10 16.91 12.35
N GLN A 301 10.88 16.23 11.20
CA GLN A 301 9.84 16.56 10.24
C GLN A 301 8.46 16.34 10.88
N PRO A 302 7.61 17.40 10.97
CA PRO A 302 6.22 17.24 11.36
C PRO A 302 5.45 16.42 10.33
N VAL A 303 4.61 15.49 10.82
CA VAL A 303 3.79 14.63 9.97
C VAL A 303 2.39 14.45 10.57
N ASN A 304 1.44 13.96 9.78
CA ASN A 304 0.09 13.66 10.23
C ASN A 304 -0.22 12.17 10.29
N ALA A 305 0.51 11.36 9.53
CA ALA A 305 0.33 9.92 9.46
C ALA A 305 1.66 9.21 9.33
N LEU A 306 1.75 8.02 9.94
CA LEU A 306 2.84 7.09 9.79
C LEU A 306 2.33 5.89 8.98
N HIS A 307 3.06 5.55 7.94
CA HIS A 307 2.65 4.52 6.98
C HIS A 307 3.45 3.21 7.11
N GLY A 308 4.51 3.22 7.90
CA GLY A 308 5.35 2.06 8.19
C GLY A 308 6.78 2.19 7.67
N TRP A 309 7.51 1.10 7.76
CA TRP A 309 8.88 1.01 7.28
C TRP A 309 8.92 0.71 5.78
N VAL A 310 9.88 1.31 5.12
CA VAL A 310 10.25 1.02 3.71
C VAL A 310 11.37 -0.03 3.69
N ASP A 311 12.34 0.14 4.56
CA ASP A 311 13.47 -0.76 4.82
C ASP A 311 13.90 -0.60 6.29
N SER A 312 15.05 -1.16 6.69
CA SER A 312 15.53 -1.09 8.09
C SER A 312 15.94 0.32 8.54
N HIS A 313 16.11 1.27 7.63
CA HIS A 313 16.60 2.62 7.90
C HIS A 313 15.63 3.73 7.46
N THR A 314 14.62 3.40 6.69
CA THR A 314 13.73 4.37 6.06
C THR A 314 12.28 4.12 6.44
N ILE A 315 11.58 5.17 6.80
CA ILE A 315 10.18 5.18 7.19
C ILE A 315 9.38 6.02 6.20
N LEU A 316 8.20 5.56 5.84
CA LEU A 316 7.22 6.35 5.10
C LEU A 316 6.24 7.02 6.06
N ALA A 317 6.19 8.32 6.01
CA ALA A 317 5.24 9.15 6.76
C ALA A 317 4.67 10.24 5.84
N ALA A 318 3.60 10.91 6.25
CA ALA A 318 3.00 11.98 5.45
C ALA A 318 2.46 13.12 6.32
N ASP A 319 2.48 14.32 5.78
CA ASP A 319 1.62 15.43 6.19
C ASP A 319 0.39 15.50 5.26
N MET A 320 -0.27 16.63 5.17
CA MET A 320 -1.42 16.82 4.25
C MET A 320 -1.01 17.21 2.81
N LEU A 321 0.28 17.42 2.57
CA LEU A 321 0.79 17.89 1.28
C LEU A 321 1.74 16.87 0.63
N ASN A 322 2.58 16.22 1.44
CA ASN A 322 3.65 15.38 0.98
C ASN A 322 3.72 14.05 1.71
N ALA A 323 4.14 13.02 1.00
CA ALA A 323 4.69 11.80 1.57
C ALA A 323 6.20 11.96 1.70
N TYR A 324 6.76 11.53 2.85
CA TYR A 324 8.17 11.67 3.20
C TYR A 324 8.80 10.30 3.41
N TRP A 325 9.94 10.07 2.77
CA TRP A 325 10.86 9.00 3.10
C TRP A 325 11.85 9.56 4.11
N LEU A 326 11.61 9.28 5.38
CA LEU A 326 12.43 9.72 6.49
C LEU A 326 13.47 8.64 6.79
N SER A 327 14.74 8.99 6.79
CA SER A 327 15.82 8.06 7.05
C SER A 327 16.71 8.55 8.19
N ASP A 328 17.27 7.60 8.95
CA ASP A 328 18.31 7.91 9.95
C ASP A 328 19.71 8.05 9.33
N GLU A 329 19.86 7.76 8.02
CA GLU A 329 21.14 7.83 7.30
C GLU A 329 21.20 8.96 6.27
N THR A 330 20.07 9.39 5.73
CA THR A 330 19.99 10.35 4.62
C THR A 330 18.99 11.47 4.89
N LEU A 331 19.09 12.53 4.10
CA LEU A 331 18.11 13.62 4.15
C LEU A 331 16.72 13.14 3.71
N PRO A 332 15.65 13.67 4.32
CA PRO A 332 14.29 13.35 3.94
C PRO A 332 14.03 13.60 2.45
N GLN A 333 13.38 12.65 1.80
CA GLN A 333 12.87 12.82 0.44
C GLN A 333 11.36 13.04 0.51
N ALA A 334 10.84 13.93 -0.30
CA ALA A 334 9.42 14.27 -0.32
C ALA A 334 8.82 14.07 -1.71
N VAL A 335 7.60 13.53 -1.75
CA VAL A 335 6.78 13.40 -2.97
C VAL A 335 5.41 14.01 -2.67
N SER A 336 4.93 14.88 -3.57
CA SER A 336 3.64 15.53 -3.39
C SER A 336 2.49 14.51 -3.36
N LEU A 337 1.64 14.57 -2.35
CA LEU A 337 0.43 13.74 -2.29
C LEU A 337 -0.50 14.03 -3.47
N LYS A 338 -0.53 15.26 -3.98
CA LYS A 338 -1.27 15.59 -5.19
C LYS A 338 -0.81 14.78 -6.40
N ASP A 339 0.51 14.53 -6.51
CA ASP A 339 1.05 13.68 -7.57
C ASP A 339 0.64 12.21 -7.36
N ILE A 340 0.60 11.74 -6.12
CA ILE A 340 0.21 10.36 -5.79
C ILE A 340 -1.29 10.15 -6.01
N TYR A 341 -2.16 11.03 -5.54
CA TYR A 341 -3.62 10.87 -5.56
C TYR A 341 -4.28 11.30 -6.88
N GLY A 342 -3.65 12.25 -7.60
CA GLY A 342 -4.20 12.82 -8.83
C GLY A 342 -5.50 13.57 -8.60
N SER A 343 -6.39 13.51 -9.59
CA SER A 343 -7.71 14.16 -9.57
C SER A 343 -8.85 13.21 -9.20
N THR A 344 -8.56 11.94 -8.93
CA THR A 344 -9.58 10.91 -8.67
C THR A 344 -9.88 10.75 -7.20
N PHE A 345 -8.87 10.93 -6.36
CA PHE A 345 -8.95 10.64 -4.93
C PHE A 345 -8.77 11.88 -4.06
N GLN A 346 -9.41 11.87 -2.91
CA GLN A 346 -9.30 12.89 -1.89
C GLN A 346 -8.16 12.53 -0.92
N ILE A 347 -7.36 13.52 -0.53
CA ILE A 347 -6.30 13.35 0.47
C ILE A 347 -6.90 13.54 1.87
N MET A 348 -6.75 12.53 2.72
CA MET A 348 -7.21 12.55 4.11
C MET A 348 -6.15 11.99 5.06
N SER A 349 -6.12 12.48 6.29
CA SER A 349 -5.19 11.99 7.33
C SER A 349 -5.42 10.52 7.74
N SER A 350 -6.57 9.96 7.37
CA SER A 350 -6.94 8.56 7.63
C SER A 350 -6.54 7.61 6.51
N ASP A 351 -5.97 8.13 5.43
CA ASP A 351 -5.54 7.32 4.29
C ASP A 351 -4.32 6.49 4.66
N THR A 352 -4.14 5.38 3.96
CA THR A 352 -2.98 4.52 4.15
C THR A 352 -2.16 4.43 2.87
N ILE A 353 -0.85 4.51 3.02
CA ILE A 353 0.11 4.30 1.94
C ILE A 353 1.03 3.17 2.38
N ARG A 354 1.16 2.11 1.58
CA ARG A 354 2.03 0.97 1.87
C ARG A 354 2.99 0.76 0.73
N VAL A 355 4.26 0.73 1.05
CA VAL A 355 5.30 0.35 0.07
C VAL A 355 5.21 -1.15 -0.18
N SER A 356 5.32 -1.56 -1.42
CA SER A 356 5.39 -2.99 -1.74
C SER A 356 6.65 -3.61 -1.13
N PRO A 357 6.53 -4.74 -0.41
CA PRO A 357 7.69 -5.41 0.20
C PRO A 357 8.77 -5.84 -0.80
N ILE A 358 8.41 -6.00 -2.07
CA ILE A 358 9.35 -6.43 -3.13
C ILE A 358 9.69 -5.30 -4.10
N ASN A 359 9.06 -4.14 -3.98
CA ASN A 359 9.25 -3.01 -4.91
C ASN A 359 9.06 -1.67 -4.23
N SER A 360 10.15 -1.04 -3.81
CA SER A 360 10.11 0.27 -3.15
C SER A 360 9.53 1.41 -4.00
N ASP A 361 9.44 1.24 -5.33
CA ASP A 361 8.82 2.22 -6.21
C ASP A 361 7.30 2.06 -6.35
N LEU A 362 6.74 0.98 -5.81
CA LEU A 362 5.31 0.68 -5.92
C LEU A 362 4.60 0.93 -4.60
N LEU A 363 3.68 1.86 -4.62
CA LEU A 363 2.83 2.21 -3.48
C LEU A 363 1.42 1.63 -3.66
N LEU A 364 0.88 1.09 -2.60
CA LEU A 364 -0.54 0.75 -2.45
C LEU A 364 -1.18 1.85 -1.61
N VAL A 365 -2.13 2.57 -2.18
CA VAL A 365 -2.76 3.73 -1.54
C VAL A 365 -4.25 3.47 -1.37
N SER A 366 -4.76 3.68 -0.16
CA SER A 366 -6.19 3.59 0.13
C SER A 366 -6.74 4.97 0.45
N ALA A 367 -7.77 5.40 -0.28
CA ALA A 367 -8.32 6.74 -0.18
C ALA A 367 -9.81 6.79 -0.55
N ASN A 368 -10.46 7.87 -0.19
CA ASN A 368 -11.82 8.15 -0.67
C ASN A 368 -11.78 8.71 -2.10
N TYR A 369 -12.79 8.37 -2.89
CA TYR A 369 -12.98 8.99 -4.19
C TYR A 369 -13.48 10.44 -4.04
N LEU A 370 -13.01 11.34 -4.88
CA LEU A 370 -13.60 12.69 -5.02
C LEU A 370 -15.02 12.62 -5.61
N SER A 371 -15.22 11.70 -6.55
CA SER A 371 -16.53 11.38 -7.11
C SER A 371 -16.68 9.88 -7.12
N ALA A 372 -17.69 9.36 -6.46
CA ALA A 372 -17.93 7.92 -6.39
C ALA A 372 -18.13 7.34 -7.80
N PRO A 373 -17.45 6.25 -8.15
CA PRO A 373 -17.76 5.51 -9.37
C PRO A 373 -19.23 5.05 -9.36
N ALA A 374 -19.83 4.94 -10.54
CA ALA A 374 -21.21 4.51 -10.67
C ALA A 374 -21.41 3.12 -10.01
N GLY A 375 -22.38 3.02 -9.11
CA GLY A 375 -22.68 1.77 -8.39
C GLY A 375 -21.68 1.39 -7.28
N ALA A 376 -20.68 2.23 -6.98
CA ALA A 376 -19.78 1.99 -5.86
C ALA A 376 -20.54 2.07 -4.53
N PRO A 377 -20.33 1.12 -3.60
CA PRO A 377 -20.87 1.22 -2.26
C PRO A 377 -20.29 2.44 -1.53
N VAL A 378 -21.10 3.00 -0.63
CA VAL A 378 -20.69 4.11 0.23
C VAL A 378 -20.81 3.71 1.69
N ASP A 379 -19.97 4.27 2.54
CA ASP A 379 -20.05 4.08 3.98
C ASP A 379 -21.23 4.87 4.61
N SER A 380 -21.34 4.83 5.92
CA SER A 380 -22.39 5.55 6.67
C SER A 380 -22.31 7.08 6.53
N ALA A 381 -21.20 7.62 6.11
CA ALA A 381 -21.01 9.04 5.81
C ALA A 381 -21.28 9.39 4.35
N GLY A 382 -21.67 8.42 3.52
CA GLY A 382 -21.92 8.60 2.09
C GLY A 382 -20.64 8.68 1.25
N LEU A 383 -19.50 8.23 1.78
CA LEU A 383 -18.22 8.28 1.10
C LEU A 383 -17.89 6.93 0.44
N ALA A 384 -17.60 6.97 -0.85
CA ALA A 384 -17.01 5.84 -1.55
C ALA A 384 -15.49 5.86 -1.34
N ALA A 385 -14.93 4.67 -1.12
CA ALA A 385 -13.49 4.51 -0.96
C ALA A 385 -12.96 3.37 -1.82
N GLY A 386 -11.71 3.49 -2.20
CA GLY A 386 -11.02 2.48 -2.98
C GLY A 386 -9.52 2.47 -2.68
N PHE A 387 -8.82 1.64 -3.40
CA PHE A 387 -7.37 1.57 -3.32
C PHE A 387 -6.77 1.38 -4.71
N PHE A 388 -5.58 1.90 -4.88
CA PHE A 388 -4.90 1.92 -6.15
C PHE A 388 -3.40 1.72 -5.97
N LEU A 389 -2.76 1.29 -7.05
CA LEU A 389 -1.31 1.25 -7.16
C LEU A 389 -0.80 2.58 -7.72
N TYR A 390 0.30 3.06 -7.18
CA TYR A 390 1.03 4.20 -7.72
C TYR A 390 2.51 3.83 -7.85
N GLU A 391 3.04 3.99 -9.06
CA GLU A 391 4.46 3.78 -9.33
C GLU A 391 5.19 5.12 -9.31
N LEU A 392 6.15 5.26 -8.39
CA LEU A 392 6.86 6.53 -8.14
C LEU A 392 7.59 7.05 -9.37
N ARG A 393 8.24 6.17 -10.13
CA ARG A 393 9.07 6.57 -11.27
C ARG A 393 8.26 6.98 -12.47
N SER A 394 7.29 6.18 -12.86
CA SER A 394 6.46 6.44 -14.03
C SER A 394 5.32 7.40 -13.73
N LYS A 395 5.05 7.66 -12.44
CA LYS A 395 3.90 8.43 -11.95
C LYS A 395 2.54 7.86 -12.43
N ARG A 396 2.50 6.56 -12.71
CA ARG A 396 1.28 5.88 -13.15
C ARG A 396 0.44 5.43 -11.96
N ARG A 397 -0.86 5.42 -12.17
CA ARG A 397 -1.84 4.87 -11.22
C ARG A 397 -2.61 3.76 -11.88
N ALA A 398 -2.97 2.74 -11.10
CA ALA A 398 -3.90 1.72 -11.49
C ALA A 398 -4.90 1.49 -10.36
N ASN A 399 -6.19 1.64 -10.65
CA ASN A 399 -7.22 1.28 -9.68
C ASN A 399 -7.20 -0.24 -9.49
N LEU A 400 -7.01 -0.67 -8.26
CA LEU A 400 -6.96 -2.08 -7.89
C LEU A 400 -8.21 -2.50 -7.13
N CYS A 401 -8.96 -1.54 -6.60
CA CYS A 401 -10.20 -1.81 -5.90
C CYS A 401 -11.21 -2.41 -6.89
N PRO A 402 -11.71 -3.64 -6.64
CA PRO A 402 -12.65 -4.27 -7.56
C PRO A 402 -13.91 -3.43 -7.73
N PRO A 403 -14.54 -3.46 -8.91
CA PRO A 403 -15.82 -2.80 -9.15
C PRO A 403 -16.87 -3.22 -8.11
N ASN A 404 -17.72 -2.29 -7.72
CA ASN A 404 -18.78 -2.53 -6.73
C ASN A 404 -18.27 -2.94 -5.33
N GLN A 405 -17.03 -2.62 -5.00
CA GLN A 405 -16.47 -2.75 -3.67
C GLN A 405 -16.16 -1.37 -3.09
N TRP A 406 -16.42 -1.21 -1.80
CA TRP A 406 -15.83 -0.19 -0.97
C TRP A 406 -14.60 -0.80 -0.32
N GLY A 407 -13.46 -0.14 -0.36
CA GLY A 407 -12.22 -0.71 0.16
C GLY A 407 -11.30 0.31 0.80
N ARG A 408 -10.82 0.03 2.02
CA ARG A 408 -9.85 0.86 2.76
C ARG A 408 -8.82 0.02 3.48
N ALA A 409 -7.81 0.69 4.01
CA ALA A 409 -6.73 0.09 4.79
C ALA A 409 -6.11 -1.11 4.07
N ALA A 410 -5.82 -0.92 2.78
CA ALA A 410 -5.23 -1.98 1.98
C ALA A 410 -3.78 -2.26 2.41
N GLU A 411 -3.46 -3.55 2.52
CA GLU A 411 -2.18 -4.07 2.99
C GLU A 411 -1.66 -5.13 2.01
N TRP A 412 -0.35 -5.13 1.78
CA TRP A 412 0.30 -6.16 1.00
C TRP A 412 0.42 -7.48 1.77
N SER A 413 0.31 -8.61 1.06
CA SER A 413 0.99 -9.82 1.52
C SER A 413 2.51 -9.65 1.38
N ARG A 414 3.28 -10.41 2.14
CA ARG A 414 4.75 -10.33 2.15
C ARG A 414 5.38 -10.54 0.78
N ASP A 415 4.82 -11.44 0.00
CA ASP A 415 5.25 -11.72 -1.38
C ASP A 415 4.75 -10.69 -2.39
N SER A 416 3.98 -9.68 -1.96
CA SER A 416 3.30 -8.69 -2.79
C SER A 416 2.38 -9.28 -3.87
N LEU A 417 1.98 -10.53 -3.75
CA LEU A 417 1.09 -11.17 -4.72
C LEU A 417 -0.38 -10.96 -4.41
N GLN A 418 -0.70 -10.59 -3.17
CA GLN A 418 -2.06 -10.33 -2.71
C GLN A 418 -2.15 -9.00 -2.00
N VAL A 419 -3.34 -8.42 -2.07
CA VAL A 419 -3.73 -7.25 -1.31
C VAL A 419 -4.92 -7.63 -0.45
N PHE A 420 -4.80 -7.40 0.84
CA PHE A 420 -5.89 -7.48 1.80
C PHE A 420 -6.48 -6.09 1.98
N PHE A 421 -7.78 -5.99 2.23
CA PHE A 421 -8.42 -4.70 2.48
C PHE A 421 -9.68 -4.86 3.34
N ALA A 422 -9.94 -3.88 4.19
CA ALA A 422 -11.23 -3.75 4.82
C ALA A 422 -12.23 -3.33 3.75
N GLY A 423 -13.26 -4.14 3.52
CA GLY A 423 -14.13 -3.96 2.38
C GLY A 423 -15.61 -4.12 2.72
N MET A 424 -16.44 -3.60 1.83
CA MET A 424 -17.89 -3.77 1.83
C MET A 424 -18.36 -3.95 0.39
N ASP A 425 -19.17 -4.96 0.15
CA ASP A 425 -19.73 -5.21 -1.19
C ASP A 425 -21.06 -4.46 -1.41
N SER A 426 -21.59 -4.54 -2.61
CA SER A 426 -22.86 -3.90 -2.99
C SER A 426 -24.08 -4.38 -2.18
N SER A 427 -23.96 -5.47 -1.45
CA SER A 427 -24.97 -5.95 -0.49
C SER A 427 -24.71 -5.48 0.94
N HIS A 428 -23.81 -4.51 1.13
CA HIS A 428 -23.36 -3.97 2.42
C HIS A 428 -22.75 -5.02 3.37
N ARG A 429 -22.24 -6.11 2.84
CA ARG A 429 -21.55 -7.13 3.63
C ARG A 429 -20.12 -6.70 3.87
N SER A 430 -19.81 -6.30 5.08
CA SER A 430 -18.48 -5.85 5.50
C SER A 430 -17.57 -7.01 5.90
N GLY A 431 -16.27 -6.79 5.81
CA GLY A 431 -15.25 -7.75 6.24
C GLY A 431 -13.88 -7.43 5.71
N ILE A 432 -12.94 -8.35 5.94
CA ILE A 432 -11.63 -8.30 5.30
C ILE A 432 -11.73 -9.14 4.03
N TYR A 433 -11.37 -8.52 2.94
CA TYR A 433 -11.31 -9.11 1.62
C TYR A 433 -9.86 -9.28 1.22
N ARG A 434 -9.62 -10.15 0.27
CA ARG A 434 -8.34 -10.24 -0.45
C ARG A 434 -8.58 -10.24 -1.94
N VAL A 435 -7.62 -9.73 -2.66
CA VAL A 435 -7.58 -9.70 -4.11
C VAL A 435 -6.13 -9.90 -4.53
N PHE A 436 -5.92 -10.49 -5.70
CA PHE A 436 -4.57 -10.49 -6.25
C PHE A 436 -4.19 -9.09 -6.71
N TRP A 437 -2.90 -8.82 -6.72
CA TRP A 437 -2.34 -7.53 -7.13
C TRP A 437 -2.72 -7.12 -8.57
N ASP A 438 -3.25 -8.02 -9.39
CA ASP A 438 -3.83 -7.78 -10.71
C ASP A 438 -5.35 -7.53 -10.70
N GLY A 439 -5.94 -7.44 -9.54
CA GLY A 439 -7.38 -7.22 -9.37
C GLY A 439 -8.23 -8.49 -9.52
N THR A 440 -7.64 -9.66 -9.76
CA THR A 440 -8.38 -10.94 -9.87
C THR A 440 -8.52 -11.65 -8.52
N GLY A 441 -9.35 -12.69 -8.46
CA GLY A 441 -9.43 -13.60 -7.30
C GLY A 441 -10.02 -12.95 -6.05
N LEU A 442 -10.95 -11.99 -6.20
CA LEU A 442 -11.62 -11.35 -5.07
C LEU A 442 -12.31 -12.37 -4.18
N GLN A 443 -11.99 -12.37 -2.90
CA GLN A 443 -12.59 -13.22 -1.88
C GLN A 443 -12.81 -12.47 -0.58
N ARG A 444 -13.96 -12.69 0.08
CA ARG A 444 -14.15 -12.23 1.45
C ARG A 444 -13.51 -13.25 2.40
N TRP A 445 -12.47 -12.84 3.09
CA TRP A 445 -11.68 -13.70 3.94
C TRP A 445 -12.18 -13.77 5.39
N LEU A 446 -12.54 -12.61 5.98
CA LEU A 446 -13.13 -12.50 7.31
C LEU A 446 -14.39 -11.64 7.26
N THR A 447 -15.33 -11.89 8.17
CA THR A 447 -16.56 -11.11 8.31
C THR A 447 -16.44 -10.11 9.44
N GLY A 448 -17.02 -8.90 9.25
CA GLY A 448 -17.29 -7.94 10.31
C GLY A 448 -16.09 -7.27 10.96
N SER A 449 -14.98 -7.09 10.24
CA SER A 449 -13.82 -6.36 10.75
C SER A 449 -13.41 -5.23 9.80
N SER A 450 -12.97 -4.11 10.38
CA SER A 450 -12.46 -2.94 9.63
C SER A 450 -11.04 -2.56 9.99
N ASN A 451 -10.52 -3.02 11.13
CA ASN A 451 -9.17 -2.75 11.60
C ASN A 451 -8.44 -4.09 11.75
N TYR A 452 -7.35 -4.24 11.03
CA TYR A 452 -6.64 -5.51 10.94
C TYR A 452 -5.18 -5.30 10.53
N VAL A 453 -4.37 -6.31 10.77
CA VAL A 453 -3.04 -6.47 10.20
C VAL A 453 -2.84 -7.93 9.81
N VAL A 454 -2.24 -8.15 8.68
CA VAL A 454 -1.86 -9.49 8.21
C VAL A 454 -0.42 -9.73 8.59
N GLY A 455 -0.18 -10.81 9.32
CA GLY A 455 1.16 -11.29 9.62
C GLY A 455 1.80 -11.91 8.40
N GLN A 456 3.07 -11.82 8.37
CA GLN A 456 3.90 -12.28 7.28
C GLN A 456 4.45 -13.67 7.56
#